data_910e120cb7b5144ae62f180242925239
#
_entry.id   910e120cb7b5144ae62f180242925239
#
_cell.length_a   1.000
_cell.length_b   1.000
_cell.length_c   1.000
_cell.angle_alpha   90.00
_cell.angle_beta   90.00
_cell.angle_gamma   90.00
#
_symmetry.space_group_name_H-M   'P 1'
#
loop_
_entity.id
_entity.type
_entity.pdbx_description
1 polymer ?
#
loop_
_entity_poly.entity_id
_entity_poly.type
_entity_poly.pdbx_seq_one_letter_code
_entity_poly.pdbx_strand_id
1 'polypeptide(L)'
;MVLLALLLGWMTAGRTQTFGLEKQTDSLYFLTLSTDSMLHRWLLPHPVYRFCTGDVDGDGRVDALVGVVNQTRFYRQRGRRLFIFKNYKGRVRPLWLGSKLGGILQDFRFVAGQVRSLETTRDGLYVVAEYRWQGFGLGFVRFLVVKVGREEALRVFESEDE
;
A
#
# COMPACT_ATOMS: atom_id res chain seq x y z
N MET A 1 38.56 -31.34 -30.35
CA MET A 1 38.54 -31.14 -28.90
C MET A 1 37.61 -29.94 -28.64
N VAL A 2 36.35 -30.21 -28.29
CA VAL A 2 35.29 -29.18 -28.13
C VAL A 2 35.22 -28.88 -26.64
N LEU A 3 35.49 -27.62 -26.28
CA LEU A 3 35.41 -27.13 -24.90
C LEU A 3 33.95 -26.76 -24.60
N LEU A 4 33.29 -27.58 -23.77
CA LEU A 4 31.94 -27.34 -23.28
C LEU A 4 32.02 -26.38 -22.10
N ALA A 5 31.67 -25.08 -22.29
CA ALA A 5 31.58 -24.11 -21.22
C ALA A 5 30.26 -24.29 -20.48
N LEU A 6 30.31 -24.81 -19.25
CA LEU A 6 29.20 -24.87 -18.31
C LEU A 6 28.94 -23.47 -17.76
N LEU A 7 27.89 -22.81 -18.26
CA LEU A 7 27.33 -21.62 -17.65
C LEU A 7 26.55 -22.01 -16.39
N LEU A 8 27.21 -21.93 -15.25
CA LEU A 8 26.56 -21.95 -13.92
C LEU A 8 25.78 -20.67 -13.74
N GLY A 9 24.48 -20.71 -14.06
CA GLY A 9 23.56 -19.65 -13.71
C GLY A 9 23.48 -19.53 -12.17
N TRP A 10 23.99 -18.47 -11.63
CA TRP A 10 23.75 -18.10 -10.23
C TRP A 10 22.30 -17.71 -10.07
N MET A 11 21.46 -18.65 -9.65
CA MET A 11 20.16 -18.33 -9.09
C MET A 11 20.42 -17.63 -7.75
N THR A 12 20.32 -16.31 -7.73
CA THR A 12 20.19 -15.56 -6.48
C THR A 12 18.84 -15.98 -5.88
N ALA A 13 18.86 -16.85 -4.88
CA ALA A 13 17.71 -17.14 -4.07
C ALA A 13 17.28 -15.80 -3.41
N GLY A 14 16.27 -15.15 -3.99
CA GLY A 14 15.67 -13.95 -3.41
C GLY A 14 15.22 -14.29 -2.00
N ARG A 15 15.72 -13.56 -1.00
CA ARG A 15 15.26 -13.71 0.38
C ARG A 15 13.76 -13.54 0.39
N THR A 16 13.05 -14.61 0.73
CA THR A 16 11.60 -14.57 0.83
C THR A 16 11.21 -13.69 2.00
N GLN A 17 10.40 -12.65 1.72
CA GLN A 17 9.76 -11.85 2.75
C GLN A 17 8.27 -11.77 2.46
N THR A 18 7.46 -11.87 3.51
CA THR A 18 6.01 -11.82 3.39
C THR A 18 5.42 -10.95 4.49
N PHE A 19 4.66 -9.95 4.10
CA PHE A 19 3.79 -9.22 5.01
C PHE A 19 2.46 -9.95 5.17
N GLY A 20 1.93 -9.97 6.38
CA GLY A 20 0.63 -10.51 6.73
C GLY A 20 -0.10 -9.61 7.71
N LEU A 21 -1.39 -9.87 7.88
CA LEU A 21 -2.24 -9.14 8.81
C LEU A 21 -2.96 -10.14 9.71
N GLU A 22 -2.73 -10.06 11.02
CA GLU A 22 -3.39 -10.88 12.03
C GLU A 22 -4.43 -10.06 12.79
N LYS A 23 -5.70 -10.41 12.66
CA LYS A 23 -6.79 -9.78 13.40
C LYS A 23 -6.86 -10.37 14.82
N GLN A 24 -6.86 -9.48 15.83
CA GLN A 24 -7.13 -9.85 17.22
C GLN A 24 -8.57 -9.49 17.62
N THR A 25 -8.98 -8.25 17.30
CA THR A 25 -10.34 -7.74 17.47
C THR A 25 -10.71 -6.86 16.28
N ASP A 26 -11.90 -6.28 16.26
CA ASP A 26 -12.31 -5.35 15.19
C ASP A 26 -11.49 -4.05 15.15
N SER A 27 -10.78 -3.71 16.22
CA SER A 27 -9.96 -2.51 16.35
C SER A 27 -8.51 -2.78 16.75
N LEU A 28 -8.08 -4.04 16.71
CA LEU A 28 -6.72 -4.44 17.09
C LEU A 28 -6.19 -5.49 16.13
N TYR A 29 -5.09 -5.17 15.48
CA TYR A 29 -4.41 -6.05 14.52
C TYR A 29 -2.90 -6.07 14.79
N PHE A 30 -2.24 -7.10 14.30
CA PHE A 30 -0.80 -7.11 14.11
C PHE A 30 -0.46 -7.16 12.62
N LEU A 31 0.34 -6.22 12.17
CA LEU A 31 1.04 -6.34 10.90
C LEU A 31 2.27 -7.21 11.14
N THR A 32 2.35 -8.33 10.43
CA THR A 32 3.47 -9.26 10.54
C THR A 32 4.40 -9.16 9.35
N LEU A 33 5.67 -9.38 9.61
CA LEU A 33 6.70 -9.54 8.58
C LEU A 33 7.44 -10.84 8.86
N SER A 34 7.28 -11.81 7.98
CA SER A 34 8.01 -13.06 7.98
C SER A 34 9.18 -12.96 7.01
N THR A 35 10.36 -13.34 7.47
CA THR A 35 11.58 -13.48 6.68
C THR A 35 12.16 -14.87 6.93
N ASP A 36 13.19 -15.28 6.18
CA ASP A 36 13.85 -16.59 6.34
C ASP A 36 14.37 -16.83 7.76
N SER A 37 14.63 -15.77 8.54
CA SER A 37 15.27 -15.85 9.85
C SER A 37 14.45 -15.38 11.03
N MET A 38 13.35 -14.65 10.79
CA MET A 38 12.56 -14.06 11.88
C MET A 38 11.11 -13.74 11.49
N LEU A 39 10.26 -13.69 12.50
CA LEU A 39 8.90 -13.11 12.45
C LEU A 39 8.88 -11.85 13.31
N HIS A 40 8.54 -10.72 12.71
CA HIS A 40 8.33 -9.47 13.43
C HIS A 40 6.86 -9.07 13.41
N ARG A 41 6.36 -8.55 14.52
CA ARG A 41 4.98 -8.07 14.70
C ARG A 41 4.97 -6.59 15.04
N TRP A 42 4.11 -5.84 14.37
CA TRP A 42 3.85 -4.42 14.63
C TRP A 42 2.40 -4.23 15.04
N LEU A 43 2.17 -3.62 16.19
CA LEU A 43 0.83 -3.38 16.71
C LEU A 43 0.12 -2.30 15.91
N LEU A 44 -1.09 -2.60 15.43
CA LEU A 44 -2.01 -1.67 14.77
C LEU A 44 -3.29 -1.55 15.61
N PRO A 45 -3.37 -0.56 16.53
CA PRO A 45 -4.55 -0.39 17.40
C PRO A 45 -5.65 0.42 16.69
N HIS A 46 -6.05 -0.06 15.51
CA HIS A 46 -7.04 0.60 14.64
C HIS A 46 -7.87 -0.43 13.90
N PRO A 47 -9.15 -0.12 13.58
CA PRO A 47 -9.88 -0.89 12.60
C PRO A 47 -9.17 -0.87 11.25
N VAL A 48 -9.04 -2.03 10.61
CA VAL A 48 -8.44 -2.17 9.28
C VAL A 48 -9.53 -2.48 8.27
N TYR A 49 -9.57 -1.75 7.16
CA TYR A 49 -10.55 -1.95 6.09
C TYR A 49 -9.92 -2.48 4.79
N ARG A 50 -8.61 -2.34 4.62
CA ARG A 50 -7.89 -2.79 3.42
C ARG A 50 -6.46 -3.21 3.78
N PHE A 51 -5.98 -4.26 3.10
CA PHE A 51 -4.58 -4.69 3.14
C PHE A 51 -4.15 -5.13 1.75
N CYS A 52 -3.03 -4.63 1.29
CA CYS A 52 -2.35 -5.11 0.10
C CYS A 52 -0.84 -4.90 0.23
N THR A 53 -0.10 -5.47 -0.69
CA THR A 53 1.36 -5.39 -0.70
C THR A 53 1.88 -4.98 -2.08
N GLY A 54 3.04 -4.35 -2.12
CA GLY A 54 3.73 -3.98 -3.34
C GLY A 54 4.98 -3.18 -3.04
N ASP A 55 5.86 -3.02 -4.00
CA ASP A 55 7.08 -2.20 -3.88
C ASP A 55 6.70 -0.73 -4.11
N VAL A 56 6.41 -0.02 -3.03
CA VAL A 56 5.90 1.37 -3.09
C VAL A 56 7.01 2.37 -3.36
N ASP A 57 8.17 2.19 -2.71
CA ASP A 57 9.29 3.13 -2.80
C ASP A 57 10.32 2.76 -3.90
N GLY A 58 10.10 1.65 -4.61
CA GLY A 58 10.94 1.23 -5.73
C GLY A 58 12.30 0.66 -5.29
N ASP A 59 12.42 0.18 -4.05
CA ASP A 59 13.67 -0.38 -3.54
C ASP A 59 13.86 -1.88 -3.87
N GLY A 60 12.92 -2.48 -4.63
CA GLY A 60 12.92 -3.88 -5.02
C GLY A 60 12.42 -4.82 -3.94
N ARG A 61 11.85 -4.30 -2.84
CA ARG A 61 11.27 -5.07 -1.75
C ARG A 61 9.78 -4.80 -1.65
N VAL A 62 9.06 -5.79 -1.16
CA VAL A 62 7.62 -5.65 -0.93
C VAL A 62 7.37 -4.84 0.33
N ASP A 63 6.52 -3.82 0.23
CA ASP A 63 5.98 -3.04 1.33
C ASP A 63 4.55 -3.48 1.66
N ALA A 64 4.05 -3.08 2.82
CA ALA A 64 2.67 -3.30 3.24
C ALA A 64 1.88 -1.99 3.20
N LEU A 65 0.75 -2.01 2.51
CA LEU A 65 -0.21 -0.91 2.48
C LEU A 65 -1.42 -1.32 3.32
N VAL A 66 -1.70 -0.56 4.37
CA VAL A 66 -2.75 -0.88 5.34
C VAL A 66 -3.75 0.26 5.41
N GLY A 67 -4.99 -0.02 5.06
CA GLY A 67 -6.11 0.90 5.22
C GLY A 67 -6.67 0.82 6.63
N VAL A 68 -6.54 1.89 7.39
CA VAL A 68 -7.01 2.00 8.77
C VAL A 68 -8.07 3.09 8.93
N VAL A 69 -8.90 2.97 9.98
CA VAL A 69 -9.82 4.04 10.38
C VAL A 69 -9.23 4.76 11.58
N ASN A 70 -8.71 5.95 11.35
CA ASN A 70 -8.04 6.74 12.38
C ASN A 70 -8.10 8.24 12.09
N GLN A 71 -7.63 9.02 13.06
CA GLN A 71 -7.18 10.42 12.89
C GLN A 71 -5.65 10.44 12.91
N THR A 72 -5.04 11.34 12.14
CA THR A 72 -3.59 11.53 12.16
C THR A 72 -3.24 12.90 12.75
N ARG A 73 -1.96 13.10 13.11
CA ARG A 73 -1.48 14.39 13.61
C ARG A 73 -1.80 15.55 12.65
N PHE A 74 -1.73 15.29 11.36
CA PHE A 74 -1.92 16.30 10.32
C PHE A 74 -3.36 16.37 9.78
N TYR A 75 -4.21 15.37 10.13
CA TYR A 75 -5.61 15.36 9.75
C TYR A 75 -6.44 14.75 10.88
N ARG A 76 -6.94 15.63 11.75
CA ARG A 76 -7.58 15.25 13.02
C ARG A 76 -8.99 14.65 12.89
N GLN A 77 -9.63 14.81 11.73
CA GLN A 77 -10.92 14.17 11.49
C GLN A 77 -10.74 12.65 11.37
N ARG A 78 -11.49 11.88 12.17
CA ARG A 78 -11.50 10.43 12.06
C ARG A 78 -12.06 9.99 10.70
N GLY A 79 -11.38 9.08 10.03
CA GLY A 79 -11.77 8.57 8.73
C GLY A 79 -10.80 7.55 8.21
N ARG A 80 -11.01 7.12 6.98
CA ARG A 80 -10.13 6.14 6.31
C ARG A 80 -8.79 6.80 6.00
N ARG A 81 -7.71 6.06 6.29
CA ARG A 81 -6.31 6.46 6.06
C ARG A 81 -5.56 5.31 5.42
N LEU A 82 -4.54 5.63 4.70
CA LEU A 82 -3.57 4.68 4.17
C LEU A 82 -2.28 4.81 4.99
N PHE A 83 -1.83 3.71 5.58
CA PHE A 83 -0.52 3.58 6.21
C PHE A 83 0.36 2.68 5.35
N ILE A 84 1.63 3.03 5.20
CA ILE A 84 2.60 2.24 4.43
C ILE A 84 3.74 1.86 5.37
N PHE A 85 4.10 0.58 5.35
CA PHE A 85 5.17 0.01 6.14
C PHE A 85 6.14 -0.73 5.25
N LYS A 86 7.41 -0.70 5.63
CA LYS A 86 8.47 -1.40 4.90
C LYS A 86 9.24 -2.37 5.79
N ASN A 87 9.95 -3.27 5.14
CA ASN A 87 10.96 -4.10 5.79
C ASN A 87 12.24 -3.28 5.99
N TYR A 88 12.60 -3.03 7.24
CA TYR A 88 13.90 -2.50 7.59
C TYR A 88 14.67 -3.51 8.44
N LYS A 89 15.63 -4.20 7.83
CA LYS A 89 16.46 -5.20 8.49
C LYS A 89 15.67 -6.31 9.21
N GLY A 90 14.63 -6.83 8.57
CA GLY A 90 13.75 -7.86 9.12
C GLY A 90 12.68 -7.35 10.08
N ARG A 91 12.54 -6.04 10.25
CA ARG A 91 11.54 -5.43 11.13
C ARG A 91 10.57 -4.57 10.35
N VAL A 92 9.30 -4.62 10.74
CA VAL A 92 8.27 -3.69 10.27
C VAL A 92 8.64 -2.29 10.72
N ARG A 93 8.68 -1.34 9.80
CA ARG A 93 8.88 0.09 10.08
C ARG A 93 7.90 0.93 9.28
N PRO A 94 7.34 1.99 9.87
CA PRO A 94 6.54 2.94 9.10
C PRO A 94 7.39 3.58 8.00
N LEU A 95 6.84 3.57 6.78
CA LEU A 95 7.33 4.37 5.67
C LEU A 95 6.52 5.67 5.56
N TRP A 96 5.19 5.55 5.71
CA TRP A 96 4.28 6.69 5.68
C TRP A 96 3.01 6.40 6.49
N LEU A 97 2.63 7.31 7.39
CA LEU A 97 1.47 7.16 8.28
C LEU A 97 0.35 8.16 7.93
N GLY A 98 -0.03 8.18 6.66
CA GLY A 98 -1.27 8.78 6.20
C GLY A 98 -1.40 10.28 6.40
N SER A 99 -0.81 11.07 5.54
CA SER A 99 -1.27 12.43 5.31
C SER A 99 -2.58 12.43 4.51
N LYS A 100 -3.23 13.58 4.40
CA LYS A 100 -4.40 13.73 3.55
C LYS A 100 -3.99 13.56 2.07
N LEU A 101 -4.74 12.74 1.31
CA LEU A 101 -4.74 12.76 -0.15
C LEU A 101 -5.60 13.92 -0.67
N GLY A 102 -5.84 14.01 -1.96
CA GLY A 102 -6.58 15.11 -2.56
C GLY A 102 -8.02 15.27 -2.03
N GLY A 103 -8.75 14.17 -1.90
CA GLY A 103 -10.13 14.11 -1.42
C GLY A 103 -10.29 13.36 -0.10
N ILE A 104 -11.51 12.88 0.15
CA ILE A 104 -11.84 12.05 1.31
C ILE A 104 -11.67 10.59 0.89
N LEU A 105 -10.62 9.93 1.39
CA LEU A 105 -10.30 8.55 1.03
C LEU A 105 -11.43 7.58 1.39
N GLN A 106 -11.86 6.81 0.41
CA GLN A 106 -12.84 5.73 0.56
C GLN A 106 -12.17 4.35 0.47
N ASP A 107 -11.27 4.17 -0.49
CA ASP A 107 -10.54 2.93 -0.70
C ASP A 107 -9.26 3.19 -1.51
N PHE A 108 -8.39 2.18 -1.60
CA PHE A 108 -7.19 2.24 -2.44
C PHE A 108 -6.80 0.85 -2.95
N ARG A 109 -6.02 0.84 -4.01
CA ARG A 109 -5.34 -0.34 -4.58
C ARG A 109 -3.89 0.03 -4.88
N PHE A 110 -3.03 -0.97 -5.00
CA PHE A 110 -1.68 -0.80 -5.55
C PHE A 110 -1.65 -1.46 -6.91
N VAL A 111 -1.47 -0.67 -7.96
CA VAL A 111 -1.56 -1.09 -9.37
C VAL A 111 -0.40 -0.47 -10.14
N ALA A 112 0.34 -1.28 -10.90
CA ALA A 112 1.43 -0.83 -11.77
C ALA A 112 2.43 0.13 -11.08
N GLY A 113 2.80 -0.14 -9.82
CA GLY A 113 3.75 0.68 -9.04
C GLY A 113 3.17 1.98 -8.49
N GLN A 114 1.85 2.16 -8.52
CA GLN A 114 1.16 3.35 -8.04
C GLN A 114 0.04 2.99 -7.06
N VAL A 115 -0.26 3.92 -6.17
CA VAL A 115 -1.45 3.86 -5.33
C VAL A 115 -2.59 4.50 -6.10
N ARG A 116 -3.58 3.69 -6.47
CA ARG A 116 -4.85 4.16 -7.02
C ARG A 116 -5.83 4.36 -5.87
N SER A 117 -6.35 5.57 -5.71
CA SER A 117 -7.32 5.92 -4.67
C SER A 117 -8.72 6.05 -5.23
N LEU A 118 -9.71 5.65 -4.43
CA LEU A 118 -11.10 6.03 -4.58
C LEU A 118 -11.40 7.08 -3.52
N GLU A 119 -11.78 8.27 -3.93
CA GLU A 119 -11.99 9.41 -3.04
C GLU A 119 -13.39 10.00 -3.25
N THR A 120 -13.92 10.70 -2.25
CA THR A 120 -15.11 11.53 -2.42
C THR A 120 -14.80 13.00 -2.24
N THR A 121 -15.55 13.83 -2.93
CA THR A 121 -15.60 15.28 -2.74
C THR A 121 -16.60 15.64 -1.65
N ARG A 122 -16.61 16.90 -1.22
CA ARG A 122 -17.58 17.39 -0.21
C ARG A 122 -19.03 17.36 -0.68
N ASP A 123 -19.26 17.46 -1.98
CA ASP A 123 -20.56 17.37 -2.64
C ASP A 123 -20.99 15.91 -2.95
N GLY A 124 -20.24 14.93 -2.45
CA GLY A 124 -20.62 13.50 -2.51
C GLY A 124 -20.33 12.83 -3.85
N LEU A 125 -19.66 13.50 -4.78
CA LEU A 125 -19.18 12.89 -6.02
C LEU A 125 -17.88 12.13 -5.81
N TYR A 126 -17.54 11.26 -6.75
CA TYR A 126 -16.37 10.41 -6.66
C TYR A 126 -15.25 10.87 -7.59
N VAL A 127 -14.03 10.59 -7.14
CA VAL A 127 -12.79 10.81 -7.87
C VAL A 127 -11.96 9.56 -7.77
N VAL A 128 -11.33 9.14 -8.87
CA VAL A 128 -10.28 8.12 -8.88
C VAL A 128 -8.98 8.80 -9.31
N ALA A 129 -7.97 8.69 -8.49
CA ALA A 129 -6.68 9.33 -8.71
C ALA A 129 -5.53 8.34 -8.50
N GLU A 130 -4.40 8.63 -9.09
CA GLU A 130 -3.16 7.87 -8.91
C GLU A 130 -2.10 8.72 -8.24
N TYR A 131 -1.37 8.09 -7.32
CA TYR A 131 -0.30 8.66 -6.54
C TYR A 131 0.94 7.78 -6.64
N ARG A 132 2.11 8.40 -6.58
CA ARG A 132 3.41 7.71 -6.58
C ARG A 132 4.25 8.18 -5.40
N TRP A 133 5.10 7.30 -4.90
CA TRP A 133 6.08 7.64 -3.87
C TRP A 133 7.08 8.69 -4.38
N GLN A 134 7.32 9.73 -3.59
CA GLN A 134 8.23 10.83 -3.92
C GLN A 134 9.31 11.03 -2.84
N GLY A 135 9.76 9.96 -2.18
CA GLY A 135 10.83 10.00 -1.19
C GLY A 135 10.39 10.34 0.24
N PHE A 136 9.35 11.13 0.42
CA PHE A 136 8.82 11.53 1.74
C PHE A 136 7.31 11.38 1.88
N GLY A 137 6.62 10.96 0.83
CA GLY A 137 5.19 10.74 0.82
C GLY A 137 4.66 10.44 -0.58
N LEU A 138 3.34 10.29 -0.66
CA LEU A 138 2.64 10.07 -1.92
C LEU A 138 2.37 11.41 -2.62
N GLY A 139 2.92 11.57 -3.81
CA GLY A 139 2.65 12.68 -4.70
C GLY A 139 1.60 12.34 -5.75
N PHE A 140 0.73 13.29 -6.05
CA PHE A 140 -0.29 13.17 -7.09
C PHE A 140 0.36 12.95 -8.47
N VAL A 141 -0.20 12.02 -9.24
CA VAL A 141 0.22 11.74 -10.63
C VAL A 141 -0.83 12.24 -11.60
N ARG A 142 -2.06 11.69 -11.51
CA ARG A 142 -3.17 12.04 -12.41
C ARG A 142 -4.52 11.69 -11.82
N PHE A 143 -5.55 12.28 -12.38
CA PHE A 143 -6.91 11.79 -12.23
C PHE A 143 -7.22 10.77 -13.33
N LEU A 144 -7.92 9.68 -12.97
CA LEU A 144 -8.52 8.76 -13.92
C LEU A 144 -9.95 9.20 -14.25
N VAL A 145 -10.73 9.59 -13.23
CA VAL A 145 -12.02 10.26 -13.37
C VAL A 145 -12.22 11.29 -12.27
N VAL A 146 -12.99 12.34 -12.55
CA VAL A 146 -13.24 13.46 -11.63
C VAL A 146 -14.73 13.77 -11.58
N LYS A 147 -15.28 13.83 -10.34
CA LYS A 147 -16.66 14.21 -10.08
C LYS A 147 -17.70 13.40 -10.84
N VAL A 148 -17.55 12.10 -10.78
CA VAL A 148 -18.47 11.13 -11.38
C VAL A 148 -19.35 10.45 -10.33
N GLY A 149 -20.36 9.70 -10.79
CA GLY A 149 -21.18 8.86 -9.93
C GLY A 149 -20.40 7.67 -9.39
N ARG A 150 -20.93 7.04 -8.32
CA ARG A 150 -20.27 5.92 -7.64
C ARG A 150 -19.99 4.74 -8.57
N GLU A 151 -20.95 4.37 -9.41
CA GLU A 151 -20.82 3.20 -10.30
C GLU A 151 -19.69 3.37 -11.33
N GLU A 152 -19.60 4.53 -11.95
CA GLU A 152 -18.55 4.86 -12.90
C GLU A 152 -17.18 4.89 -12.21
N ALA A 153 -17.10 5.51 -11.04
CA ALA A 153 -15.87 5.55 -10.27
C ALA A 153 -15.38 4.15 -9.88
N LEU A 154 -16.28 3.25 -9.46
CA LEU A 154 -15.92 1.88 -9.11
C LEU A 154 -15.41 1.10 -10.32
N ARG A 155 -16.02 1.24 -11.49
CA ARG A 155 -15.53 0.58 -12.72
C ARG A 155 -14.09 1.00 -13.03
N VAL A 156 -13.78 2.29 -12.93
CA VAL A 156 -12.43 2.80 -13.18
C VAL A 156 -11.47 2.40 -12.07
N PHE A 157 -11.91 2.44 -10.81
CA PHE A 157 -11.09 2.04 -9.67
C PHE A 157 -10.68 0.57 -9.71
N GLU A 158 -11.59 -0.31 -10.16
CA GLU A 158 -11.38 -1.76 -10.23
C GLU A 158 -10.74 -2.22 -11.54
N SER A 159 -10.66 -1.35 -12.57
CA SER A 159 -10.04 -1.70 -13.83
C SER A 159 -8.58 -2.11 -13.65
N GLU A 160 -8.15 -3.13 -14.36
CA GLU A 160 -6.74 -3.41 -14.54
C GLU A 160 -6.24 -2.52 -15.68
N ASP A 161 -5.04 -1.97 -15.53
CA ASP A 161 -4.46 -1.17 -16.60
C ASP A 161 -4.14 -2.11 -17.79
N GLU A 162 -4.64 -1.77 -18.96
CA GLU A 162 -4.23 -2.38 -20.21
C GLU A 162 -2.84 -1.89 -20.63
#